data_e019260767f2d63c93f979493907da4b
#
_entry.id   e019260767f2d63c93f979493907da4b
#
_cell.length_a   1.000
_cell.length_b   1.000
_cell.length_c   1.000
_cell.angle_alpha   90.00
_cell.angle_beta   90.00
_cell.angle_gamma   90.00
#
_symmetry.space_group_name_H-M   'P 1'
#
loop_
_entity.id
_entity.type
_entity.pdbx_description
1 polymer ?
#
loop_
_entity_poly.entity_id
_entity_poly.type
_entity_poly.pdbx_seq_one_letter_code
_entity_poly.pdbx_strand_id
1 'polypeptide(L)'
;MIDSYLTRINVQNTAANGFANVWVLTLSNALAASIMALMILVGSLVGSDLAPAAEWATLPLALTICGTAAGIVPATRIMQRLGRKRGLWAFMGLGIIACAMASLALELRSFSLFCLAAILLGTTNSALQQVRFAAMESVSPESAANAASLVMLGGILAAFVGPELAVLGAHMTAVDYQGSFWLGALSIVCGAILLSAYKPAQIEATSKPIAAGSLGTILRGHGFILAVASGAVAFVVMSFVMTGTPISMHHTYGHSLVDTKWVIQSHIAAMFLPSLIAPLLFKWLGTRGLMLAGLACYGATIGIGYFDISVNGFWLQLVLLGVGWNFLFVAGTALLPTSYKESDRFKAQAFNDSTVFSLQALASLSAGWALNLISWQQMLLLCLVPISLMLLALIWDLTREARVKRTARVL
;
A
#
# COMPACT_ATOMS: atom_id res chain seq x y z
N MET A 1 17.06 45.20 8.50
CA MET A 1 17.28 44.45 9.75
C MET A 1 15.96 43.94 10.37
N ILE A 2 14.89 44.76 10.41
CA ILE A 2 13.55 44.34 10.92
C ILE A 2 12.89 43.27 10.03
N ASP A 3 12.98 43.39 8.69
CA ASP A 3 12.43 42.39 7.75
C ASP A 3 13.11 41.03 7.85
N SER A 4 14.42 40.97 8.08
CA SER A 4 15.13 39.72 8.28
C SER A 4 14.80 39.05 9.63
N TYR A 5 14.41 39.83 10.63
CA TYR A 5 13.98 39.33 11.94
C TYR A 5 12.56 38.79 11.89
N LEU A 6 11.64 39.51 11.22
CA LEU A 6 10.26 39.07 11.01
C LEU A 6 10.18 37.83 10.11
N THR A 7 11.04 37.71 9.10
CA THR A 7 11.14 36.51 8.25
C THR A 7 11.67 35.34 9.03
N ARG A 8 12.65 35.49 9.93
CA ARG A 8 13.15 34.43 10.81
C ARG A 8 12.12 33.98 11.85
N ILE A 9 11.35 34.91 12.45
CA ILE A 9 10.28 34.60 13.42
C ILE A 9 9.14 33.85 12.71
N ASN A 10 8.77 34.24 11.49
CA ASN A 10 7.76 33.50 10.70
C ASN A 10 8.23 32.11 10.30
N VAL A 11 9.48 31.92 9.93
CA VAL A 11 10.04 30.61 9.58
C VAL A 11 10.14 29.69 10.82
N GLN A 12 10.52 30.23 11.99
CA GLN A 12 10.55 29.45 13.24
C GLN A 12 9.15 29.08 13.74
N ASN A 13 8.16 29.96 13.64
CA ASN A 13 6.77 29.65 14.02
C ASN A 13 6.10 28.66 13.03
N THR A 14 6.43 28.70 11.74
CA THR A 14 5.96 27.70 10.77
C THR A 14 6.61 26.34 11.02
N ALA A 15 7.87 26.28 11.43
CA ALA A 15 8.55 25.01 11.75
C ALA A 15 8.01 24.36 13.05
N ALA A 16 7.71 25.13 14.08
CA ALA A 16 7.15 24.61 15.35
C ALA A 16 5.73 24.04 15.16
N ASN A 17 4.89 24.69 14.33
CA ASN A 17 3.56 24.19 14.00
C ASN A 17 3.59 23.05 12.93
N GLY A 18 4.67 22.94 12.16
CA GLY A 18 4.82 21.97 11.08
C GLY A 18 4.74 20.53 11.55
N PHE A 19 5.52 20.17 12.56
CA PHE A 19 5.51 18.81 13.12
C PHE A 19 4.24 18.49 13.90
N ALA A 20 3.57 19.48 14.51
CA ALA A 20 2.24 19.26 15.09
C ALA A 20 1.22 18.87 14.01
N ASN A 21 1.24 19.52 12.85
CA ASN A 21 0.45 19.14 11.68
C ASN A 21 0.78 17.70 11.21
N VAL A 22 2.05 17.33 11.17
CA VAL A 22 2.49 15.97 10.75
C VAL A 22 1.91 14.93 11.70
N TRP A 23 1.96 15.13 13.02
CA TRP A 23 1.36 14.21 13.99
C TRP A 23 -0.15 14.10 13.86
N VAL A 24 -0.86 15.23 13.69
CA VAL A 24 -2.30 15.24 13.44
C VAL A 24 -2.64 14.44 12.18
N LEU A 25 -1.92 14.66 11.09
CA LEU A 25 -2.10 13.93 9.84
C LEU A 25 -1.79 12.44 9.99
N THR A 26 -0.71 12.09 10.70
CA THR A 26 -0.31 10.70 10.95
C THR A 26 -1.38 9.93 11.73
N LEU A 27 -1.84 10.48 12.85
CA LEU A 27 -2.85 9.83 13.69
C LEU A 27 -4.21 9.78 13.01
N SER A 28 -4.63 10.86 12.36
CA SER A 28 -5.84 10.89 11.54
C SER A 28 -5.81 9.82 10.45
N ASN A 29 -4.69 9.74 9.73
CA ASN A 29 -4.49 8.75 8.67
C ASN A 29 -4.46 7.32 9.22
N ALA A 30 -3.81 7.08 10.35
CA ALA A 30 -3.75 5.76 10.99
C ALA A 30 -5.15 5.22 11.31
N LEU A 31 -6.02 6.08 11.88
CA LEU A 31 -7.39 5.72 12.18
C LEU A 31 -8.22 5.51 10.92
N ALA A 32 -8.14 6.42 9.95
CA ALA A 32 -8.94 6.30 8.73
C ALA A 32 -8.47 5.16 7.83
N ALA A 33 -7.16 4.90 7.73
CA ALA A 33 -6.60 3.83 6.91
C ALA A 33 -6.74 2.44 7.57
N SER A 34 -7.10 2.35 8.85
CA SER A 34 -7.35 1.08 9.53
C SER A 34 -8.41 0.23 8.83
N ILE A 35 -9.36 0.87 8.12
CA ILE A 35 -10.37 0.17 7.34
C ILE A 35 -9.76 -0.69 6.22
N MET A 36 -8.58 -0.34 5.69
CA MET A 36 -7.89 -1.16 4.69
C MET A 36 -7.36 -2.46 5.31
N ALA A 37 -6.76 -2.37 6.51
CA ALA A 37 -6.28 -3.55 7.23
C ALA A 37 -7.46 -4.43 7.70
N LEU A 38 -8.59 -3.84 8.07
CA LEU A 38 -9.84 -4.55 8.33
C LEU A 38 -10.32 -5.29 7.08
N MET A 39 -10.36 -4.62 5.91
CA MET A 39 -10.75 -5.23 4.64
C MET A 39 -9.83 -6.37 4.21
N ILE A 40 -8.54 -6.30 4.51
CA ILE A 40 -7.60 -7.39 4.22
C ILE A 40 -7.97 -8.64 5.03
N LEU A 41 -8.33 -8.50 6.32
CA LEU A 41 -8.73 -9.62 7.16
C LEU A 41 -10.12 -10.16 6.80
N VAL A 42 -11.11 -9.28 6.69
CA VAL A 42 -12.53 -9.66 6.63
C VAL A 42 -13.08 -9.67 5.21
N GLY A 43 -12.50 -8.87 4.30
CA GLY A 43 -13.06 -8.68 2.95
C GLY A 43 -13.16 -9.96 2.12
N SER A 44 -12.17 -10.85 2.21
CA SER A 44 -12.21 -12.15 1.52
C SER A 44 -13.06 -13.19 2.27
N LEU A 45 -13.15 -13.11 3.61
CA LEU A 45 -14.03 -13.98 4.41
C LEU A 45 -15.50 -13.66 4.11
N VAL A 46 -15.88 -12.39 4.23
CA VAL A 46 -17.22 -11.92 3.84
C VAL A 46 -17.50 -12.19 2.35
N GLY A 47 -16.47 -12.02 1.52
CA GLY A 47 -16.55 -12.35 0.10
C GLY A 47 -16.89 -13.81 -0.13
N SER A 48 -16.27 -14.75 0.61
CA SER A 48 -16.57 -16.19 0.49
C SER A 48 -17.98 -16.54 0.97
N ASP A 49 -18.51 -15.82 1.98
CA ASP A 49 -19.84 -16.06 2.52
C ASP A 49 -20.97 -15.51 1.64
N LEU A 50 -20.72 -14.41 0.92
CA LEU A 50 -21.72 -13.73 0.10
C LEU A 50 -21.62 -14.06 -1.40
N ALA A 51 -20.46 -14.53 -1.88
CA ALA A 51 -20.25 -14.76 -3.30
C ALA A 51 -21.16 -15.83 -3.87
N PRO A 52 -21.68 -15.66 -5.10
CA PRO A 52 -22.48 -16.69 -5.78
C PRO A 52 -21.67 -17.93 -6.16
N ALA A 53 -20.33 -17.83 -6.23
CA ALA A 53 -19.41 -18.91 -6.51
C ALA A 53 -18.07 -18.67 -5.82
N ALA A 54 -17.35 -19.73 -5.45
CA ALA A 54 -16.14 -19.68 -4.63
C ALA A 54 -15.00 -18.86 -5.29
N GLU A 55 -14.90 -18.87 -6.61
CA GLU A 55 -13.91 -18.09 -7.37
C GLU A 55 -14.08 -16.58 -7.23
N TRP A 56 -15.22 -16.10 -6.78
CA TRP A 56 -15.50 -14.67 -6.58
C TRP A 56 -15.22 -14.20 -5.15
N ALA A 57 -14.81 -15.10 -4.26
CA ALA A 57 -14.58 -14.78 -2.84
C ALA A 57 -13.63 -13.59 -2.61
N THR A 58 -12.60 -13.45 -3.43
CA THR A 58 -11.59 -12.36 -3.30
C THR A 58 -11.91 -11.12 -4.12
N LEU A 59 -13.01 -11.13 -4.90
CA LEU A 59 -13.39 -9.99 -5.74
C LEU A 59 -13.57 -8.69 -4.95
N PRO A 60 -14.20 -8.65 -3.77
CA PRO A 60 -14.32 -7.41 -3.00
C PRO A 60 -12.96 -6.78 -2.66
N LEU A 61 -11.97 -7.59 -2.29
CA LEU A 61 -10.63 -7.10 -1.98
C LEU A 61 -9.91 -6.58 -3.24
N ALA A 62 -10.02 -7.28 -4.37
CA ALA A 62 -9.49 -6.83 -5.65
C ALA A 62 -10.16 -5.51 -6.09
N LEU A 63 -11.47 -5.36 -5.92
CA LEU A 63 -12.21 -4.14 -6.22
C LEU A 63 -11.81 -2.96 -5.32
N THR A 64 -11.41 -3.22 -4.07
CA THR A 64 -10.82 -2.20 -3.20
C THR A 64 -9.51 -1.65 -3.79
N ILE A 65 -8.66 -2.51 -4.35
CA ILE A 65 -7.42 -2.11 -5.04
C ILE A 65 -7.74 -1.33 -6.31
N CYS A 66 -8.69 -1.80 -7.12
CA CYS A 66 -9.16 -1.08 -8.31
C CYS A 66 -9.75 0.29 -7.96
N GLY A 67 -10.55 0.38 -6.89
CA GLY A 67 -11.10 1.63 -6.37
C GLY A 67 -10.01 2.61 -5.94
N THR A 68 -8.93 2.11 -5.31
CA THR A 68 -7.77 2.92 -4.95
C THR A 68 -7.09 3.48 -6.21
N ALA A 69 -6.82 2.65 -7.20
CA ALA A 69 -6.19 3.08 -8.45
C ALA A 69 -7.05 4.10 -9.21
N ALA A 70 -8.34 3.83 -9.38
CA ALA A 70 -9.28 4.71 -10.07
C ALA A 70 -9.53 6.03 -9.32
N GLY A 71 -9.46 6.00 -7.99
CA GLY A 71 -9.69 7.15 -7.11
C GLY A 71 -8.56 8.18 -7.11
N ILE A 72 -7.33 7.84 -7.53
CA ILE A 72 -6.16 8.73 -7.45
C ILE A 72 -6.38 10.06 -8.18
N VAL A 73 -6.85 9.99 -9.43
CA VAL A 73 -7.08 11.19 -10.25
C VAL A 73 -8.23 12.05 -9.71
N PRO A 74 -9.43 11.51 -9.39
CA PRO A 74 -10.50 12.26 -8.74
C PRO A 74 -10.06 12.87 -7.42
N ALA A 75 -9.38 12.12 -6.53
CA ALA A 75 -8.92 12.62 -5.25
C ALA A 75 -7.98 13.81 -5.41
N THR A 76 -6.99 13.69 -6.30
CA THR A 76 -6.05 14.78 -6.58
C THR A 76 -6.77 16.02 -7.11
N ARG A 77 -7.71 15.88 -8.07
CA ARG A 77 -8.48 17.01 -8.62
C ARG A 77 -9.37 17.69 -7.60
N ILE A 78 -10.02 16.90 -6.74
CA ILE A 78 -10.88 17.44 -5.66
C ILE A 78 -10.02 18.20 -4.65
N MET A 79 -8.86 17.65 -4.26
CA MET A 79 -7.94 18.32 -3.34
C MET A 79 -7.31 19.59 -3.94
N GLN A 80 -7.06 19.62 -5.25
CA GLN A 80 -6.61 20.84 -5.93
C GLN A 80 -7.67 21.95 -5.92
N ARG A 81 -8.97 21.60 -6.02
CA ARG A 81 -10.09 22.56 -6.04
C ARG A 81 -10.52 23.01 -4.65
N LEU A 82 -10.65 22.08 -3.71
CA LEU A 82 -11.21 22.33 -2.38
C LEU A 82 -10.13 22.55 -1.30
N GLY A 83 -8.85 22.29 -1.63
CA GLY A 83 -7.73 22.21 -0.68
C GLY A 83 -7.64 20.83 0.00
N ARG A 84 -6.44 20.54 0.54
CA ARG A 84 -6.11 19.22 1.16
C ARG A 84 -7.10 18.81 2.24
N LYS A 85 -7.37 19.69 3.20
CA LYS A 85 -8.22 19.39 4.37
C LYS A 85 -9.66 19.03 3.97
N ARG A 86 -10.30 19.88 3.15
CA ARG A 86 -11.68 19.65 2.71
C ARG A 86 -11.78 18.41 1.81
N GLY A 87 -10.78 18.19 0.95
CA GLY A 87 -10.71 16.99 0.12
C GLY A 87 -10.62 15.72 0.96
N LEU A 88 -9.74 15.68 1.97
CA LEU A 88 -9.64 14.55 2.90
C LEU A 88 -10.96 14.31 3.63
N TRP A 89 -11.63 15.35 4.15
CA TRP A 89 -12.93 15.19 4.80
C TRP A 89 -14.00 14.61 3.87
N ALA A 90 -14.06 15.06 2.61
CA ALA A 90 -15.00 14.53 1.63
C ALA A 90 -14.81 13.03 1.40
N PHE A 91 -13.56 12.58 1.26
CA PHE A 91 -13.26 11.16 1.08
C PHE A 91 -13.42 10.33 2.35
N MET A 92 -13.13 10.88 3.54
CA MET A 92 -13.47 10.22 4.81
C MET A 92 -14.99 10.06 4.96
N GLY A 93 -15.78 11.08 4.57
CA GLY A 93 -17.23 10.97 4.49
C GLY A 93 -17.69 9.86 3.53
N LEU A 94 -17.06 9.75 2.37
CA LEU A 94 -17.29 8.64 1.44
C LEU A 94 -16.97 7.28 2.08
N GLY A 95 -15.88 7.19 2.86
CA GLY A 95 -15.49 5.98 3.59
C GLY A 95 -16.51 5.57 4.64
N ILE A 96 -17.09 6.54 5.37
CA ILE A 96 -18.17 6.28 6.35
C ILE A 96 -19.42 5.73 5.63
N ILE A 97 -19.81 6.34 4.50
CA ILE A 97 -20.92 5.85 3.67
C ILE A 97 -20.62 4.44 3.18
N ALA A 98 -19.40 4.18 2.72
CA ALA A 98 -19.00 2.86 2.25
C ALA A 98 -19.04 1.80 3.36
N CYS A 99 -18.64 2.12 4.59
CA CYS A 99 -18.79 1.23 5.75
C CYS A 99 -20.26 0.93 6.05
N ALA A 100 -21.13 1.94 6.02
CA ALA A 100 -22.58 1.75 6.20
C ALA A 100 -23.17 0.87 5.08
N MET A 101 -22.73 1.06 3.84
CA MET A 101 -23.13 0.21 2.71
C MET A 101 -22.63 -1.23 2.86
N ALA A 102 -21.40 -1.43 3.36
CA ALA A 102 -20.86 -2.77 3.62
C ALA A 102 -21.68 -3.48 4.73
N SER A 103 -22.01 -2.76 5.80
CA SER A 103 -22.88 -3.26 6.87
C SER A 103 -24.27 -3.65 6.33
N LEU A 104 -24.89 -2.80 5.51
CA LEU A 104 -26.17 -3.08 4.87
C LEU A 104 -26.08 -4.26 3.89
N ALA A 105 -24.98 -4.39 3.18
CA ALA A 105 -24.75 -5.50 2.26
C ALA A 105 -24.74 -6.85 2.98
N LEU A 106 -24.17 -6.91 4.17
CA LEU A 106 -24.19 -8.11 5.03
C LEU A 106 -25.61 -8.45 5.49
N GLU A 107 -26.35 -7.47 5.95
CA GLU A 107 -27.74 -7.64 6.39
C GLU A 107 -28.64 -8.15 5.24
N LEU A 108 -28.50 -7.54 4.05
CA LEU A 108 -29.24 -7.94 2.85
C LEU A 108 -28.68 -9.16 2.13
N ARG A 109 -27.55 -9.72 2.61
CA ARG A 109 -26.79 -10.80 1.94
C ARG A 109 -26.50 -10.49 0.47
N SER A 110 -26.16 -9.22 0.17
CA SER A 110 -25.97 -8.72 -1.19
C SER A 110 -24.48 -8.61 -1.54
N PHE A 111 -23.98 -9.56 -2.30
CA PHE A 111 -22.60 -9.56 -2.81
C PHE A 111 -22.28 -8.32 -3.66
N SER A 112 -23.21 -7.92 -4.54
CA SER A 112 -23.02 -6.76 -5.42
C SER A 112 -22.91 -5.45 -4.64
N LEU A 113 -23.72 -5.28 -3.57
CA LEU A 113 -23.65 -4.10 -2.72
C LEU A 113 -22.34 -4.06 -1.91
N PHE A 114 -21.85 -5.23 -1.45
CA PHE A 114 -20.56 -5.34 -0.77
C PHE A 114 -19.39 -5.01 -1.71
N CYS A 115 -19.44 -5.47 -2.96
CA CYS A 115 -18.47 -5.11 -4.00
C CYS A 115 -18.44 -3.59 -4.28
N LEU A 116 -19.61 -2.95 -4.34
CA LEU A 116 -19.70 -1.49 -4.51
C LEU A 116 -19.10 -0.76 -3.30
N ALA A 117 -19.41 -1.20 -2.08
CA ALA A 117 -18.80 -0.66 -0.87
C ALA A 117 -17.27 -0.79 -0.88
N ALA A 118 -16.75 -1.92 -1.34
CA ALA A 118 -15.32 -2.18 -1.47
C ALA A 118 -14.65 -1.19 -2.45
N ILE A 119 -15.26 -0.89 -3.60
CA ILE A 119 -14.77 0.14 -4.54
C ILE A 119 -14.72 1.51 -3.86
N LEU A 120 -15.74 1.89 -3.12
CA LEU A 120 -15.80 3.19 -2.43
C LEU A 120 -14.78 3.27 -1.30
N LEU A 121 -14.53 2.20 -0.55
CA LEU A 121 -13.45 2.11 0.44
C LEU A 121 -12.08 2.29 -0.23
N GLY A 122 -11.85 1.63 -1.36
CA GLY A 122 -10.65 1.83 -2.17
C GLY A 122 -10.50 3.27 -2.64
N THR A 123 -11.57 3.87 -3.13
CA THR A 123 -11.58 5.28 -3.55
C THR A 123 -11.26 6.22 -2.38
N THR A 124 -11.75 5.92 -1.17
CA THR A 124 -11.36 6.63 0.06
C THR A 124 -9.88 6.49 0.33
N ASN A 125 -9.32 5.28 0.21
CA ASN A 125 -7.90 5.02 0.42
C ASN A 125 -7.01 5.84 -0.53
N SER A 126 -7.44 6.08 -1.77
CA SER A 126 -6.68 6.91 -2.72
C SER A 126 -6.43 8.33 -2.21
N ALA A 127 -7.39 8.90 -1.48
CA ALA A 127 -7.24 10.20 -0.83
C ALA A 127 -6.32 10.12 0.40
N LEU A 128 -6.40 9.05 1.18
CA LEU A 128 -5.54 8.83 2.35
C LEU A 128 -4.07 8.69 1.94
N GLN A 129 -3.77 8.12 0.76
CA GLN A 129 -2.41 8.09 0.21
C GLN A 129 -1.83 9.50 -0.04
N GLN A 130 -2.67 10.53 -0.18
CA GLN A 130 -2.22 11.93 -0.36
C GLN A 130 -1.79 12.59 0.96
N VAL A 131 -2.08 11.99 2.12
CA VAL A 131 -1.74 12.55 3.44
C VAL A 131 -0.23 12.75 3.59
N ARG A 132 0.60 11.87 3.03
CA ARG A 132 2.06 12.03 3.04
C ARG A 132 2.51 13.34 2.37
N PHE A 133 1.85 13.75 1.29
CA PHE A 133 2.17 15.02 0.63
C PHE A 133 1.72 16.21 1.47
N ALA A 134 0.54 16.13 2.11
CA ALA A 134 0.08 17.16 3.05
C ALA A 134 1.04 17.33 4.24
N ALA A 135 1.64 16.23 4.73
CA ALA A 135 2.65 16.25 5.77
C ALA A 135 3.96 16.89 5.30
N MET A 136 4.43 16.53 4.10
CA MET A 136 5.62 17.14 3.49
C MET A 136 5.44 18.66 3.26
N GLU A 137 4.25 19.07 2.83
CA GLU A 137 3.88 20.48 2.63
C GLU A 137 3.78 21.28 3.94
N SER A 138 3.69 20.61 5.10
CA SER A 138 3.55 21.23 6.42
C SER A 138 4.87 21.61 7.07
N VAL A 139 6.01 21.16 6.54
CA VAL A 139 7.35 21.35 7.11
C VAL A 139 8.31 21.97 6.10
N SER A 140 9.52 22.34 6.54
CA SER A 140 10.56 22.82 5.64
C SER A 140 11.02 21.72 4.66
N PRO A 141 11.55 22.07 3.46
CA PRO A 141 12.00 21.09 2.47
C PRO A 141 13.01 20.05 3.02
N GLU A 142 13.89 20.47 3.94
CA GLU A 142 14.89 19.60 4.57
C GLU A 142 14.24 18.53 5.46
N SER A 143 13.07 18.84 6.03
CA SER A 143 12.31 17.94 6.92
C SER A 143 11.22 17.13 6.20
N ALA A 144 11.00 17.37 4.92
CA ALA A 144 9.90 16.77 4.16
C ALA A 144 9.99 15.22 4.13
N ALA A 145 11.19 14.66 3.97
CA ALA A 145 11.40 13.22 4.01
C ALA A 145 11.05 12.61 5.37
N ASN A 146 11.41 13.28 6.47
CA ASN A 146 11.08 12.84 7.82
C ASN A 146 9.56 12.88 8.07
N ALA A 147 8.89 13.94 7.58
CA ALA A 147 7.44 14.06 7.69
C ALA A 147 6.71 12.95 6.92
N ALA A 148 7.14 12.63 5.70
CA ALA A 148 6.59 11.52 4.93
C ALA A 148 6.81 10.17 5.64
N SER A 149 8.00 9.93 6.19
CA SER A 149 8.32 8.71 6.94
C SER A 149 7.44 8.57 8.19
N LEU A 150 7.17 9.66 8.91
CA LEU A 150 6.31 9.63 10.09
C LEU A 150 4.86 9.26 9.73
N VAL A 151 4.33 9.76 8.62
CA VAL A 151 3.01 9.35 8.12
C VAL A 151 3.00 7.86 7.76
N MET A 152 4.07 7.33 7.17
CA MET A 152 4.18 5.90 6.88
C MET A 152 4.20 5.04 8.15
N LEU A 153 4.79 5.52 9.26
CA LEU A 153 4.68 4.86 10.57
C LEU A 153 3.23 4.77 11.07
N GLY A 154 2.38 5.74 10.70
CA GLY A 154 0.93 5.67 10.94
C GLY A 154 0.28 4.45 10.29
N GLY A 155 0.85 3.93 9.19
CA GLY A 155 0.43 2.67 8.57
C GLY A 155 0.61 1.45 9.48
N ILE A 156 1.64 1.45 10.34
CA ILE A 156 1.83 0.39 11.36
C ILE A 156 0.70 0.44 12.38
N LEU A 157 0.33 1.63 12.86
CA LEU A 157 -0.81 1.79 13.76
C LEU A 157 -2.11 1.31 13.11
N ALA A 158 -2.35 1.66 11.84
CA ALA A 158 -3.50 1.18 11.07
C ALA A 158 -3.53 -0.36 10.97
N ALA A 159 -2.35 -0.97 10.80
CA ALA A 159 -2.19 -2.42 10.73
C ALA A 159 -2.63 -3.15 12.00
N PHE A 160 -2.46 -2.51 13.17
CA PHE A 160 -2.94 -3.07 14.44
C PHE A 160 -4.41 -2.71 14.70
N VAL A 161 -4.80 -1.46 14.48
CA VAL A 161 -6.17 -0.99 14.76
C VAL A 161 -7.20 -1.71 13.87
N GLY A 162 -6.97 -1.83 12.57
CA GLY A 162 -7.94 -2.41 11.65
C GLY A 162 -8.35 -3.84 11.98
N PRO A 163 -7.41 -4.79 12.09
CA PRO A 163 -7.72 -6.17 12.46
C PRO A 163 -8.29 -6.32 13.87
N GLU A 164 -7.92 -5.45 14.84
CA GLU A 164 -8.58 -5.43 16.16
C GLU A 164 -10.08 -5.04 16.01
N LEU A 165 -10.38 -3.99 15.27
CA LEU A 165 -11.77 -3.59 14.99
C LEU A 165 -12.54 -4.69 14.26
N ALA A 166 -11.86 -5.43 13.37
CA ALA A 166 -12.45 -6.56 12.66
C ALA A 166 -12.90 -7.67 13.61
N VAL A 167 -12.01 -8.12 14.51
CA VAL A 167 -12.28 -9.19 15.48
C VAL A 167 -13.28 -8.75 16.54
N LEU A 168 -13.11 -7.55 17.10
CA LEU A 168 -14.03 -7.00 18.10
C LEU A 168 -15.45 -6.86 17.55
N GLY A 169 -15.58 -6.44 16.29
CA GLY A 169 -16.88 -6.25 15.65
C GLY A 169 -17.51 -7.52 15.07
N ALA A 170 -16.73 -8.62 14.94
CA ALA A 170 -17.16 -9.80 14.19
C ALA A 170 -18.51 -10.39 14.65
N HIS A 171 -18.76 -10.41 15.97
CA HIS A 171 -19.96 -10.97 16.58
C HIS A 171 -20.72 -9.94 17.47
N MET A 172 -20.53 -8.64 17.23
CA MET A 172 -21.22 -7.58 18.00
C MET A 172 -22.71 -7.45 17.66
N THR A 173 -23.11 -7.93 16.51
CA THR A 173 -24.48 -7.86 16.01
C THR A 173 -24.97 -9.25 15.64
N ALA A 174 -26.26 -9.39 15.33
CA ALA A 174 -26.85 -10.65 14.89
C ALA A 174 -26.29 -11.15 13.54
N VAL A 175 -25.69 -10.25 12.77
CA VAL A 175 -25.05 -10.55 11.47
C VAL A 175 -23.54 -10.48 11.65
N ASP A 176 -22.83 -11.55 11.34
CA ASP A 176 -21.39 -11.64 11.47
C ASP A 176 -20.69 -10.54 10.65
N TYR A 177 -19.62 -9.98 11.22
CA TYR A 177 -18.80 -8.88 10.68
C TYR A 177 -19.53 -7.54 10.45
N GLN A 178 -20.85 -7.43 10.66
CA GLN A 178 -21.56 -6.16 10.53
C GLN A 178 -21.02 -5.11 11.49
N GLY A 179 -20.80 -5.47 12.76
CA GLY A 179 -20.19 -4.62 13.78
C GLY A 179 -18.77 -4.16 13.42
N SER A 180 -18.01 -4.98 12.69
CA SER A 180 -16.66 -4.63 12.25
C SER A 180 -16.69 -3.38 11.34
N PHE A 181 -17.65 -3.29 10.43
CA PHE A 181 -17.80 -2.11 9.57
C PHE A 181 -18.33 -0.89 10.33
N TRP A 182 -19.17 -1.06 11.35
CA TRP A 182 -19.57 0.05 12.24
C TRP A 182 -18.37 0.59 13.04
N LEU A 183 -17.52 -0.28 13.58
CA LEU A 183 -16.30 0.14 14.26
C LEU A 183 -15.31 0.78 13.29
N GLY A 184 -15.22 0.29 12.05
CA GLY A 184 -14.46 0.91 10.97
C GLY A 184 -14.94 2.32 10.64
N ALA A 185 -16.26 2.52 10.53
CA ALA A 185 -16.86 3.85 10.35
C ALA A 185 -16.52 4.78 11.51
N LEU A 186 -16.64 4.30 12.76
CA LEU A 186 -16.28 5.06 13.96
C LEU A 186 -14.80 5.48 13.94
N SER A 187 -13.90 4.58 13.53
CA SER A 187 -12.47 4.89 13.40
C SER A 187 -12.23 6.01 12.36
N ILE A 188 -12.93 5.97 11.22
CA ILE A 188 -12.85 7.05 10.22
C ILE A 188 -13.40 8.36 10.80
N VAL A 189 -14.50 8.34 11.54
CA VAL A 189 -15.07 9.53 12.23
C VAL A 189 -14.06 10.12 13.21
N CYS A 190 -13.42 9.30 14.06
CA CYS A 190 -12.38 9.74 14.97
C CYS A 190 -11.20 10.37 14.21
N GLY A 191 -10.77 9.75 13.10
CA GLY A 191 -9.75 10.29 12.20
C GLY A 191 -10.14 11.64 11.61
N ALA A 192 -11.40 11.80 11.17
CA ALA A 192 -11.93 13.06 10.62
C ALA A 192 -12.02 14.18 11.68
N ILE A 193 -12.36 13.83 12.93
CA ILE A 193 -12.35 14.76 14.06
C ILE A 193 -10.91 15.23 14.34
N LEU A 194 -9.93 14.32 14.40
CA LEU A 194 -8.52 14.69 14.56
C LEU A 194 -8.03 15.58 13.42
N LEU A 195 -8.44 15.31 12.17
CA LEU A 195 -8.11 16.13 11.02
C LEU A 195 -8.62 17.58 11.15
N SER A 196 -9.61 17.84 12.02
CA SER A 196 -10.08 19.22 12.29
C SER A 196 -8.96 20.13 12.82
N ALA A 197 -8.00 19.56 13.57
CA ALA A 197 -6.84 20.28 14.10
C ALA A 197 -5.76 20.58 13.05
N TYR A 198 -5.79 19.94 11.87
CA TYR A 198 -4.85 20.18 10.78
C TYR A 198 -5.02 21.60 10.20
N LYS A 199 -3.92 22.34 10.12
CA LYS A 199 -3.85 23.67 9.53
C LYS A 199 -3.07 23.60 8.21
N PRO A 200 -3.75 23.60 7.04
CA PRO A 200 -3.08 23.51 5.75
C PRO A 200 -2.10 24.68 5.53
N ALA A 201 -0.92 24.38 4.97
CA ALA A 201 -0.03 25.42 4.46
C ALA A 201 -0.68 26.11 3.24
N GLN A 202 -0.52 27.41 3.14
CA GLN A 202 -0.89 28.15 1.93
C GLN A 202 0.22 27.92 0.89
N ILE A 203 -0.05 27.06 -0.09
CA ILE A 203 0.88 26.83 -1.21
C ILE A 203 0.41 27.70 -2.36
N GLU A 204 1.26 28.64 -2.78
CA GLU A 204 1.08 29.33 -4.07
C GLU A 204 1.33 28.31 -5.19
N ALA A 205 0.37 28.17 -6.08
CA ALA A 205 0.44 27.26 -7.22
C ALA A 205 1.44 27.80 -8.26
N THR A 206 2.72 27.49 -8.09
CA THR A 206 3.77 27.81 -9.07
C THR A 206 4.36 26.54 -9.68
N SER A 207 3.81 26.11 -10.81
CA SER A 207 4.60 25.40 -11.82
C SER A 207 3.86 25.33 -13.16
N LYS A 208 4.44 25.96 -14.19
CA LYS A 208 4.02 25.77 -15.60
C LYS A 208 4.28 24.31 -16.01
N PRO A 209 3.40 23.68 -16.79
CA PRO A 209 3.65 22.34 -17.31
C PRO A 209 4.87 22.34 -18.24
N ILE A 210 5.90 21.61 -17.89
CA ILE A 210 7.05 21.34 -18.77
C ILE A 210 6.62 20.27 -19.76
N ALA A 211 6.90 20.46 -21.07
CA ALA A 211 6.59 19.48 -22.10
C ALA A 211 7.37 18.17 -21.85
N ALA A 212 6.64 17.10 -21.55
CA ALA A 212 7.24 15.80 -21.25
C ALA A 212 7.58 15.02 -22.52
N GLY A 213 8.68 14.27 -22.52
CA GLY A 213 9.15 13.40 -23.59
C GLY A 213 8.17 12.27 -23.97
N SER A 214 8.53 11.47 -24.98
CA SER A 214 7.72 10.31 -25.39
C SER A 214 7.88 9.16 -24.38
N LEU A 215 6.81 8.36 -24.20
CA LEU A 215 6.86 7.18 -23.33
C LEU A 215 7.97 6.19 -23.78
N GLY A 216 8.18 6.04 -25.10
CA GLY A 216 9.23 5.15 -25.62
C GLY A 216 10.65 5.56 -25.19
N THR A 217 10.90 6.86 -25.01
CA THR A 217 12.20 7.34 -24.50
C THR A 217 12.36 6.99 -23.02
N ILE A 218 11.31 7.12 -22.22
CA ILE A 218 11.29 6.77 -20.79
C ILE A 218 11.56 5.28 -20.59
N LEU A 219 10.87 4.41 -21.36
CA LEU A 219 11.02 2.95 -21.27
C LEU A 219 12.44 2.47 -21.62
N ARG A 220 13.18 3.23 -22.44
CA ARG A 220 14.58 2.94 -22.78
C ARG A 220 15.59 3.44 -21.73
N GLY A 221 15.12 4.19 -20.73
CA GLY A 221 15.95 4.67 -19.63
C GLY A 221 16.64 3.52 -18.91
N HIS A 222 17.94 3.70 -18.59
CA HIS A 222 18.68 2.68 -17.85
C HIS A 222 18.06 2.49 -16.46
N GLY A 223 17.75 1.25 -16.10
CA GLY A 223 17.16 0.89 -14.80
C GLY A 223 15.63 1.12 -14.69
N PHE A 224 14.98 1.80 -15.67
CA PHE A 224 13.53 2.08 -15.58
C PHE A 224 12.70 0.80 -15.53
N ILE A 225 12.93 -0.12 -16.46
CA ILE A 225 12.20 -1.41 -16.50
C ILE A 225 12.49 -2.22 -15.23
N LEU A 226 13.73 -2.23 -14.74
CA LEU A 226 14.08 -2.92 -13.49
C LEU A 226 13.36 -2.31 -12.28
N ALA A 227 13.26 -0.97 -12.21
CA ALA A 227 12.55 -0.29 -11.13
C ALA A 227 11.05 -0.63 -11.13
N VAL A 228 10.40 -0.58 -12.31
CA VAL A 228 8.99 -0.95 -12.48
C VAL A 228 8.76 -2.43 -12.17
N ALA A 229 9.63 -3.32 -12.67
CA ALA A 229 9.54 -4.75 -12.41
C ALA A 229 9.69 -5.07 -10.92
N SER A 230 10.61 -4.40 -10.22
CA SER A 230 10.79 -4.57 -8.78
C SER A 230 9.53 -4.21 -8.00
N GLY A 231 8.91 -3.06 -8.30
CA GLY A 231 7.64 -2.66 -7.71
C GLY A 231 6.50 -3.62 -8.08
N ALA A 232 6.38 -3.99 -9.35
CA ALA A 232 5.33 -4.88 -9.84
C ALA A 232 5.41 -6.27 -9.18
N VAL A 233 6.59 -6.89 -9.14
CA VAL A 233 6.78 -8.21 -8.52
C VAL A 233 6.56 -8.14 -7.01
N ALA A 234 7.01 -7.05 -6.35
CA ALA A 234 6.72 -6.82 -4.94
C ALA A 234 5.21 -6.92 -4.67
N PHE A 235 4.40 -6.18 -5.41
CA PHE A 235 2.95 -6.13 -5.20
C PHE A 235 2.21 -7.37 -5.71
N VAL A 236 2.63 -7.97 -6.82
CA VAL A 236 1.99 -9.17 -7.38
C VAL A 236 2.09 -10.34 -6.40
N VAL A 237 3.32 -10.67 -5.96
CA VAL A 237 3.54 -11.82 -5.05
C VAL A 237 2.86 -11.55 -3.71
N MET A 238 3.04 -10.36 -3.15
CA MET A 238 2.43 -9.98 -1.88
C MET A 238 0.91 -10.08 -1.94
N SER A 239 0.26 -9.45 -2.94
CA SER A 239 -1.19 -9.43 -3.01
C SER A 239 -1.79 -10.79 -3.33
N PHE A 240 -1.13 -11.59 -4.16
CA PHE A 240 -1.59 -12.95 -4.48
C PHE A 240 -1.63 -13.83 -3.23
N VAL A 241 -0.53 -13.87 -2.46
CA VAL A 241 -0.42 -14.66 -1.22
C VAL A 241 -1.33 -14.09 -0.13
N MET A 242 -1.24 -12.77 0.11
CA MET A 242 -1.96 -12.11 1.21
C MET A 242 -3.48 -12.18 1.04
N THR A 243 -3.99 -12.06 -0.19
CA THR A 243 -5.42 -12.15 -0.47
C THR A 243 -5.96 -13.55 -0.19
N GLY A 244 -5.17 -14.59 -0.48
CA GLY A 244 -5.55 -15.98 -0.21
C GLY A 244 -5.40 -16.42 1.24
N THR A 245 -4.56 -15.72 2.03
CA THR A 245 -4.20 -16.13 3.40
C THR A 245 -5.40 -16.26 4.34
N PRO A 246 -6.34 -15.28 4.46
CA PRO A 246 -7.47 -15.41 5.38
C PRO A 246 -8.35 -16.63 5.05
N ILE A 247 -8.62 -16.86 3.77
CA ILE A 247 -9.40 -18.03 3.31
C ILE A 247 -8.66 -19.33 3.65
N SER A 248 -7.37 -19.41 3.32
CA SER A 248 -6.57 -20.61 3.58
C SER A 248 -6.48 -20.90 5.07
N MET A 249 -6.12 -19.91 5.89
CA MET A 249 -5.99 -20.11 7.34
C MET A 249 -7.33 -20.46 7.99
N HIS A 250 -8.37 -19.66 7.76
CA HIS A 250 -9.62 -19.79 8.50
C HIS A 250 -10.53 -20.87 7.92
N HIS A 251 -10.80 -20.88 6.59
CA HIS A 251 -11.72 -21.81 5.98
C HIS A 251 -11.07 -23.17 5.62
N THR A 252 -9.82 -23.16 5.10
CA THR A 252 -9.20 -24.41 4.62
C THR A 252 -8.54 -25.19 5.74
N TYR A 253 -7.76 -24.52 6.59
CA TYR A 253 -6.98 -25.17 7.67
C TYR A 253 -7.58 -25.02 9.07
N GLY A 254 -8.71 -24.32 9.21
CA GLY A 254 -9.47 -24.23 10.47
C GLY A 254 -8.79 -23.43 11.59
N HIS A 255 -7.81 -22.57 11.26
CA HIS A 255 -7.19 -21.70 12.24
C HIS A 255 -8.18 -20.63 12.73
N SER A 256 -8.02 -20.17 13.98
CA SER A 256 -8.92 -19.15 14.52
C SER A 256 -8.79 -17.80 13.80
N LEU A 257 -9.84 -16.99 13.87
CA LEU A 257 -9.81 -15.62 13.37
C LEU A 257 -8.75 -14.77 14.10
N VAL A 258 -8.51 -15.07 15.39
CA VAL A 258 -7.49 -14.40 16.20
C VAL A 258 -6.08 -14.74 15.71
N ASP A 259 -5.82 -16.01 15.36
CA ASP A 259 -4.53 -16.41 14.78
C ASP A 259 -4.32 -15.74 13.41
N THR A 260 -5.35 -15.74 12.58
CA THR A 260 -5.32 -15.08 11.26
C THR A 260 -5.05 -13.58 11.40
N LYS A 261 -5.71 -12.92 12.37
CA LYS A 261 -5.45 -11.51 12.72
C LYS A 261 -3.98 -11.29 13.05
N TRP A 262 -3.40 -12.10 13.93
CA TRP A 262 -2.01 -12.00 14.37
C TRP A 262 -1.02 -12.09 13.21
N VAL A 263 -1.26 -13.04 12.33
CA VAL A 263 -0.44 -13.26 11.13
C VAL A 263 -0.50 -12.03 10.20
N ILE A 264 -1.69 -11.50 9.96
CA ILE A 264 -1.89 -10.31 9.11
C ILE A 264 -1.26 -9.06 9.70
N GLN A 265 -1.44 -8.82 11.02
CA GLN A 265 -0.83 -7.69 11.72
C GLN A 265 0.69 -7.73 11.61
N SER A 266 1.28 -8.91 11.86
CA SER A 266 2.72 -9.13 11.76
C SER A 266 3.25 -8.90 10.35
N HIS A 267 2.52 -9.37 9.33
CA HIS A 267 2.83 -9.12 7.92
C HIS A 267 2.88 -7.63 7.59
N ILE A 268 1.81 -6.89 7.92
CA ILE A 268 1.74 -5.46 7.59
C ILE A 268 2.83 -4.69 8.37
N ALA A 269 3.09 -5.05 9.63
CA ALA A 269 4.21 -4.47 10.37
C ALA A 269 5.55 -4.74 9.67
N ALA A 270 5.77 -5.97 9.21
CA ALA A 270 6.97 -6.37 8.47
C ALA A 270 7.14 -5.66 7.12
N MET A 271 6.04 -5.21 6.50
CA MET A 271 6.09 -4.36 5.29
C MET A 271 6.70 -2.98 5.55
N PHE A 272 6.59 -2.43 6.76
CA PHE A 272 7.01 -1.05 7.04
C PHE A 272 8.25 -0.96 7.94
N LEU A 273 8.42 -1.86 8.89
CA LEU A 273 9.53 -1.81 9.87
C LEU A 273 10.91 -1.74 9.23
N PRO A 274 11.26 -2.51 8.17
CA PRO A 274 12.60 -2.43 7.58
C PRO A 274 12.90 -1.07 6.96
N SER A 275 11.90 -0.29 6.58
CA SER A 275 12.10 1.07 6.04
C SER A 275 12.70 2.03 7.05
N LEU A 276 12.59 1.77 8.37
CA LEU A 276 13.22 2.57 9.42
C LEU A 276 14.76 2.52 9.34
N ILE A 277 15.30 1.43 8.83
CA ILE A 277 16.76 1.22 8.65
C ILE A 277 17.15 1.22 7.17
N ALA A 278 16.27 1.71 6.28
CA ALA A 278 16.55 1.70 4.84
C ALA A 278 17.89 2.35 4.45
N PRO A 279 18.34 3.49 5.02
CA PRO A 279 19.66 4.04 4.71
C PRO A 279 20.80 3.07 5.01
N LEU A 280 20.69 2.30 6.09
CA LEU A 280 21.69 1.29 6.47
C LEU A 280 21.67 0.10 5.52
N LEU A 281 20.46 -0.35 5.14
CA LEU A 281 20.29 -1.43 4.16
C LEU A 281 20.89 -1.05 2.80
N PHE A 282 20.65 0.16 2.31
CA PHE A 282 21.27 0.66 1.08
C PHE A 282 22.79 0.76 1.17
N LYS A 283 23.33 1.16 2.33
CA LYS A 283 24.75 1.25 2.56
C LYS A 283 25.42 -0.13 2.48
N TRP A 284 24.79 -1.17 3.02
CA TRP A 284 25.35 -2.52 3.08
C TRP A 284 25.15 -3.33 1.79
N LEU A 285 23.96 -3.27 1.23
CA LEU A 285 23.54 -4.15 0.13
C LEU A 285 23.52 -3.43 -1.23
N GLY A 286 23.40 -2.09 -1.22
CA GLY A 286 23.08 -1.35 -2.43
C GLY A 286 21.68 -1.69 -2.98
N THR A 287 21.25 -0.99 -4.01
CA THR A 287 19.89 -1.16 -4.58
C THR A 287 19.67 -2.58 -5.12
N ARG A 288 20.62 -3.13 -5.87
CA ARG A 288 20.49 -4.46 -6.48
C ARG A 288 20.62 -5.60 -5.46
N GLY A 289 21.51 -5.45 -4.47
CA GLY A 289 21.62 -6.39 -3.36
C GLY A 289 20.35 -6.43 -2.50
N LEU A 290 19.70 -5.28 -2.32
CA LEU A 290 18.41 -5.21 -1.61
C LEU A 290 17.30 -5.92 -2.41
N MET A 291 17.28 -5.79 -3.75
CA MET A 291 16.36 -6.55 -4.61
C MET A 291 16.59 -8.07 -4.49
N LEU A 292 17.86 -8.52 -4.50
CA LEU A 292 18.19 -9.94 -4.29
C LEU A 292 17.75 -10.45 -2.93
N ALA A 293 17.98 -9.68 -1.86
CA ALA A 293 17.51 -10.03 -0.51
C ALA A 293 15.97 -10.13 -0.46
N GLY A 294 15.26 -9.25 -1.15
CA GLY A 294 13.80 -9.32 -1.28
C GLY A 294 13.33 -10.58 -1.99
N LEU A 295 13.98 -10.96 -3.10
CA LEU A 295 13.69 -12.21 -3.80
C LEU A 295 14.01 -13.45 -2.95
N ALA A 296 15.10 -13.41 -2.16
CA ALA A 296 15.43 -14.48 -1.21
C ALA A 296 14.36 -14.64 -0.12
N CYS A 297 13.84 -13.52 0.44
CA CYS A 297 12.71 -13.55 1.36
C CYS A 297 11.47 -14.19 0.71
N TYR A 298 11.17 -13.86 -0.54
CA TYR A 298 10.05 -14.46 -1.28
C TYR A 298 10.25 -15.97 -1.52
N GLY A 299 11.48 -16.38 -1.87
CA GLY A 299 11.81 -17.81 -1.97
C GLY A 299 11.61 -18.54 -0.64
N ALA A 300 12.07 -17.96 0.47
CA ALA A 300 11.87 -18.51 1.80
C ALA A 300 10.36 -18.55 2.20
N THR A 301 9.59 -17.51 1.84
CA THR A 301 8.12 -17.47 1.98
C THR A 301 7.47 -18.69 1.34
N ILE A 302 7.84 -19.01 0.09
CA ILE A 302 7.30 -20.16 -0.64
C ILE A 302 7.74 -21.46 0.03
N GLY A 303 9.00 -21.60 0.38
CA GLY A 303 9.54 -22.81 1.02
C GLY A 303 8.83 -23.11 2.34
N ILE A 304 8.72 -22.11 3.23
CA ILE A 304 8.05 -22.28 4.53
C ILE A 304 6.58 -22.64 4.35
N GLY A 305 5.83 -21.87 3.55
CA GLY A 305 4.41 -22.09 3.37
C GLY A 305 4.07 -23.38 2.60
N TYR A 306 5.04 -23.96 1.90
CA TYR A 306 4.88 -25.27 1.25
C TYR A 306 4.96 -26.42 2.25
N PHE A 307 5.87 -26.34 3.25
CA PHE A 307 6.14 -27.43 4.19
C PHE A 307 5.42 -27.27 5.53
N ASP A 308 5.03 -26.05 5.93
CA ASP A 308 4.44 -25.78 7.24
C ASP A 308 3.16 -24.94 7.12
N ILE A 309 2.03 -25.59 7.39
CA ILE A 309 0.68 -24.99 7.40
C ILE A 309 0.20 -24.65 8.83
N SER A 310 1.04 -24.76 9.84
CA SER A 310 0.72 -24.34 11.19
C SER A 310 0.58 -22.82 11.29
N VAL A 311 0.01 -22.33 12.39
CA VAL A 311 -0.07 -20.87 12.67
C VAL A 311 1.32 -20.22 12.63
N ASN A 312 2.33 -20.89 13.19
CA ASN A 312 3.72 -20.39 13.18
C ASN A 312 4.34 -20.39 11.77
N GLY A 313 4.02 -21.42 10.96
CA GLY A 313 4.41 -21.48 9.55
C GLY A 313 3.82 -20.33 8.77
N PHE A 314 2.51 -20.08 8.87
CA PHE A 314 1.86 -18.91 8.26
C PHE A 314 2.43 -17.60 8.76
N TRP A 315 2.71 -17.49 10.07
CA TRP A 315 3.28 -16.27 10.65
C TRP A 315 4.65 -15.96 10.06
N LEU A 316 5.58 -16.93 10.07
CA LEU A 316 6.93 -16.72 9.53
C LEU A 316 6.91 -16.48 8.03
N GLN A 317 6.08 -17.24 7.30
CA GLN A 317 5.84 -17.06 5.87
C GLN A 317 5.42 -15.61 5.55
N LEU A 318 4.42 -15.07 6.27
CA LEU A 318 3.89 -13.75 6.00
C LEU A 318 4.79 -12.62 6.50
N VAL A 319 5.54 -12.82 7.56
CA VAL A 319 6.59 -11.86 7.98
C VAL A 319 7.64 -11.73 6.89
N LEU A 320 8.15 -12.85 6.37
CA LEU A 320 9.12 -12.84 5.26
C LEU A 320 8.53 -12.27 3.97
N LEU A 321 7.25 -12.53 3.69
CA LEU A 321 6.53 -11.90 2.59
C LEU A 321 6.52 -10.37 2.71
N GLY A 322 6.26 -9.85 3.92
CA GLY A 322 6.27 -8.40 4.20
C GLY A 322 7.65 -7.78 4.04
N VAL A 323 8.70 -8.42 4.59
CA VAL A 323 10.09 -7.97 4.45
C VAL A 323 10.53 -7.99 2.97
N GLY A 324 10.21 -9.07 2.25
CA GLY A 324 10.51 -9.20 0.82
C GLY A 324 9.84 -8.11 -0.02
N TRP A 325 8.57 -7.83 0.27
CA TRP A 325 7.85 -6.71 -0.34
C TRP A 325 8.56 -5.37 -0.08
N ASN A 326 8.92 -5.10 1.17
CA ASN A 326 9.59 -3.85 1.54
C ASN A 326 10.90 -3.68 0.75
N PHE A 327 11.75 -4.70 0.73
CA PHE A 327 13.05 -4.64 0.07
C PHE A 327 12.91 -4.38 -1.44
N LEU A 328 12.03 -5.09 -2.12
CA LEU A 328 11.79 -4.90 -3.55
C LEU A 328 11.15 -3.53 -3.84
N PHE A 329 10.15 -3.13 -3.06
CA PHE A 329 9.44 -1.87 -3.24
C PHE A 329 10.35 -0.66 -2.99
N VAL A 330 11.09 -0.66 -1.88
CA VAL A 330 12.01 0.43 -1.51
C VAL A 330 13.16 0.55 -2.52
N ALA A 331 13.72 -0.59 -2.95
CA ALA A 331 14.77 -0.60 -3.97
C ALA A 331 14.27 -0.10 -5.34
N GLY A 332 13.08 -0.54 -5.78
CA GLY A 332 12.45 -0.06 -7.00
C GLY A 332 12.13 1.43 -6.94
N THR A 333 11.58 1.89 -5.83
CA THR A 333 11.25 3.31 -5.59
C THR A 333 12.49 4.20 -5.59
N ALA A 334 13.62 3.73 -5.04
CA ALA A 334 14.89 4.47 -5.05
C ALA A 334 15.53 4.51 -6.44
N LEU A 335 15.38 3.45 -7.23
CA LEU A 335 15.94 3.37 -8.58
C LEU A 335 15.13 4.20 -9.60
N LEU A 336 13.82 4.29 -9.44
CA LEU A 336 12.90 4.90 -10.40
C LEU A 336 13.27 6.35 -10.76
N PRO A 337 13.52 7.29 -9.81
CA PRO A 337 13.86 8.67 -10.13
C PRO A 337 15.19 8.83 -10.87
N THR A 338 16.11 7.87 -10.73
CA THR A 338 17.43 7.92 -11.41
C THR A 338 17.36 7.46 -12.87
N SER A 339 16.20 6.95 -13.31
CA SER A 339 16.02 6.31 -14.60
C SER A 339 15.32 7.19 -15.65
N TYR A 340 14.87 8.38 -15.29
CA TYR A 340 14.19 9.33 -16.18
C TYR A 340 14.68 10.78 -15.96
N LYS A 341 14.37 11.66 -16.91
CA LYS A 341 14.63 13.10 -16.78
C LYS A 341 13.53 13.77 -15.98
N GLU A 342 13.84 14.86 -15.28
CA GLU A 342 12.85 15.60 -14.46
C GLU A 342 11.62 16.03 -15.26
N SER A 343 11.78 16.39 -16.55
CA SER A 343 10.67 16.68 -17.47
C SER A 343 9.68 15.53 -17.65
N ASP A 344 10.13 14.30 -17.49
CA ASP A 344 9.37 13.07 -17.74
C ASP A 344 8.75 12.47 -16.47
N ARG A 345 9.06 13.07 -15.30
CA ARG A 345 8.70 12.57 -13.97
C ARG A 345 7.25 12.12 -13.85
N PHE A 346 6.31 12.97 -14.22
CA PHE A 346 4.88 12.66 -14.07
C PHE A 346 4.44 11.47 -14.96
N LYS A 347 4.95 11.39 -16.19
CA LYS A 347 4.64 10.26 -17.08
C LYS A 347 5.27 8.97 -16.61
N ALA A 348 6.53 9.03 -16.15
CA ALA A 348 7.26 7.88 -15.63
C ALA A 348 6.59 7.31 -14.37
N GLN A 349 6.24 8.17 -13.42
CA GLN A 349 5.55 7.78 -12.19
C GLN A 349 4.15 7.24 -12.48
N ALA A 350 3.38 7.91 -13.36
CA ALA A 350 2.05 7.43 -13.73
C ALA A 350 2.11 6.06 -14.41
N PHE A 351 3.08 5.80 -15.29
CA PHE A 351 3.28 4.49 -15.89
C PHE A 351 3.63 3.44 -14.85
N ASN A 352 4.59 3.74 -13.96
CA ASN A 352 4.97 2.85 -12.86
C ASN A 352 3.77 2.48 -12.01
N ASP A 353 3.05 3.48 -11.48
CA ASP A 353 1.95 3.26 -10.56
C ASP A 353 0.78 2.53 -11.24
N SER A 354 0.44 2.90 -12.47
CA SER A 354 -0.60 2.20 -13.24
C SER A 354 -0.23 0.73 -13.49
N THR A 355 1.03 0.44 -13.83
CA THR A 355 1.50 -0.94 -14.04
C THR A 355 1.45 -1.74 -12.75
N VAL A 356 2.00 -1.20 -11.68
CA VAL A 356 2.07 -1.87 -10.36
C VAL A 356 0.67 -2.17 -9.84
N PHE A 357 -0.22 -1.18 -9.79
CA PHE A 357 -1.57 -1.36 -9.23
C PHE A 357 -2.49 -2.21 -10.11
N SER A 358 -2.34 -2.14 -11.45
CA SER A 358 -3.10 -3.02 -12.34
C SER A 358 -2.70 -4.49 -12.16
N LEU A 359 -1.40 -4.78 -12.09
CA LEU A 359 -0.90 -6.13 -11.86
C LEU A 359 -1.24 -6.62 -10.45
N GLN A 360 -1.21 -5.75 -9.43
CA GLN A 360 -1.66 -6.05 -8.09
C GLN A 360 -3.13 -6.45 -8.06
N ALA A 361 -4.00 -5.68 -8.72
CA ALA A 361 -5.43 -5.97 -8.79
C ALA A 361 -5.70 -7.32 -9.47
N LEU A 362 -5.00 -7.62 -10.58
CA LEU A 362 -5.08 -8.91 -11.25
C LEU A 362 -4.60 -10.06 -10.36
N ALA A 363 -3.51 -9.88 -9.62
CA ALA A 363 -2.99 -10.87 -8.69
C ALA A 363 -4.00 -11.15 -7.55
N SER A 364 -4.57 -10.09 -6.96
CA SER A 364 -5.58 -10.23 -5.91
C SER A 364 -6.84 -10.93 -6.41
N LEU A 365 -7.34 -10.58 -7.60
CA LEU A 365 -8.51 -11.21 -8.21
C LEU A 365 -8.24 -12.70 -8.53
N SER A 366 -7.07 -13.01 -9.08
CA SER A 366 -6.72 -14.39 -9.44
C SER A 366 -6.47 -15.29 -8.22
N ALA A 367 -6.20 -14.75 -7.04
CA ALA A 367 -5.94 -15.51 -5.83
C ALA A 367 -7.14 -16.38 -5.42
N GLY A 368 -8.37 -15.83 -5.43
CA GLY A 368 -9.57 -16.60 -5.11
C GLY A 368 -9.87 -17.68 -6.14
N TRP A 369 -9.70 -17.37 -7.43
CA TRP A 369 -9.85 -18.35 -8.51
C TRP A 369 -8.81 -19.47 -8.38
N ALA A 370 -7.56 -19.14 -8.07
CA ALA A 370 -6.50 -20.12 -7.86
C ALA A 370 -6.82 -21.06 -6.68
N LEU A 371 -7.24 -20.53 -5.52
CA LEU A 371 -7.59 -21.32 -4.34
C LEU A 371 -8.76 -22.28 -4.57
N ASN A 372 -9.66 -21.96 -5.50
CA ASN A 372 -10.76 -22.86 -5.86
C ASN A 372 -10.32 -24.04 -6.74
N LEU A 373 -9.23 -23.87 -7.51
CA LEU A 373 -8.75 -24.87 -8.47
C LEU A 373 -7.57 -25.70 -7.95
N ILE A 374 -6.73 -25.12 -7.11
CA ILE A 374 -5.46 -25.70 -6.68
C ILE A 374 -5.27 -25.50 -5.17
N SER A 375 -4.39 -26.32 -4.56
CA SER A 375 -4.05 -26.19 -3.15
C SER A 375 -3.26 -24.92 -2.83
N TRP A 376 -3.22 -24.56 -1.55
CA TRP A 376 -2.38 -23.46 -1.04
C TRP A 376 -0.91 -23.61 -1.48
N GLN A 377 -0.36 -24.82 -1.35
CA GLN A 377 1.02 -25.11 -1.73
C GLN A 377 1.26 -24.88 -3.23
N GLN A 378 0.33 -25.32 -4.09
CA GLN A 378 0.44 -25.10 -5.54
C GLN A 378 0.30 -23.62 -5.89
N MET A 379 -0.57 -22.89 -5.18
CA MET A 379 -0.70 -21.43 -5.32
C MET A 379 0.61 -20.71 -5.00
N LEU A 380 1.33 -21.12 -3.95
CA LEU A 380 2.64 -20.59 -3.60
C LEU A 380 3.68 -20.84 -4.71
N LEU A 381 3.67 -22.02 -5.32
CA LEU A 381 4.60 -22.36 -6.42
C LEU A 381 4.38 -21.47 -7.65
N LEU A 382 3.15 -20.98 -7.92
CA LEU A 382 2.90 -20.03 -9.00
C LEU A 382 3.65 -18.70 -8.81
N CYS A 383 3.95 -18.32 -7.57
CA CYS A 383 4.76 -17.13 -7.27
C CYS A 383 6.20 -17.23 -7.77
N LEU A 384 6.71 -18.45 -8.05
CA LEU A 384 8.03 -18.62 -8.65
C LEU A 384 8.13 -17.97 -10.04
N VAL A 385 7.02 -17.84 -10.77
CA VAL A 385 7.01 -17.22 -12.11
C VAL A 385 7.42 -15.75 -12.04
N PRO A 386 6.72 -14.84 -11.32
CA PRO A 386 7.13 -13.44 -11.22
C PRO A 386 8.49 -13.28 -10.53
N ILE A 387 8.84 -14.13 -9.55
CA ILE A 387 10.16 -14.10 -8.89
C ILE A 387 11.28 -14.41 -9.90
N SER A 388 11.11 -15.44 -10.72
CA SER A 388 12.09 -15.82 -11.75
C SER A 388 12.23 -14.74 -12.83
N LEU A 389 11.13 -14.14 -13.26
CA LEU A 389 11.15 -13.02 -14.22
C LEU A 389 11.92 -11.81 -13.66
N MET A 390 11.70 -11.48 -12.38
CA MET A 390 12.46 -10.41 -11.72
C MET A 390 13.94 -10.73 -11.58
N LEU A 391 14.27 -11.97 -11.24
CA LEU A 391 15.67 -12.42 -11.15
C LEU A 391 16.36 -12.31 -12.52
N LEU A 392 15.71 -12.73 -13.59
CA LEU A 392 16.21 -12.60 -14.96
C LEU A 392 16.41 -11.13 -15.35
N ALA A 393 15.47 -10.26 -15.02
CA ALA A 393 15.59 -8.82 -15.25
C ALA A 393 16.80 -8.22 -14.50
N LEU A 394 17.01 -8.64 -13.27
CA LEU A 394 18.15 -8.19 -12.45
C LEU A 394 19.49 -8.69 -13.01
N ILE A 395 19.59 -9.96 -13.42
CA ILE A 395 20.79 -10.53 -14.06
C ILE A 395 21.08 -9.79 -15.37
N TRP A 396 20.04 -9.52 -16.18
CA TRP A 396 20.21 -8.78 -17.42
C TRP A 396 20.75 -7.36 -17.19
N ASP A 397 20.24 -6.66 -16.19
CA ASP A 397 20.71 -5.31 -15.84
C ASP A 397 22.17 -5.31 -15.36
N LEU A 398 22.54 -6.26 -14.49
CA LEU A 398 23.91 -6.44 -14.01
C LEU A 398 24.90 -6.75 -15.16
N THR A 399 24.50 -7.62 -16.09
CA THR A 399 25.35 -7.97 -17.24
C THR A 399 25.53 -6.78 -18.20
N ARG A 400 24.47 -5.98 -18.40
CA ARG A 400 24.52 -4.77 -19.21
C ARG A 400 25.47 -3.73 -18.60
N GLU A 401 25.37 -3.49 -17.29
CA GLU A 401 26.26 -2.55 -16.59
C GLU A 401 27.73 -2.99 -16.65
N ALA A 402 28.00 -4.29 -16.47
CA ALA A 402 29.33 -4.84 -16.58
C ALA A 402 29.93 -4.64 -17.98
N ARG A 403 29.13 -4.81 -19.05
CA ARG A 403 29.57 -4.55 -20.43
C ARG A 403 29.90 -3.07 -20.66
N VAL A 404 29.05 -2.15 -20.21
CA VAL A 404 29.29 -0.69 -20.34
C VAL A 404 30.59 -0.28 -19.63
N LYS A 405 30.81 -0.76 -18.38
CA LYS A 405 32.04 -0.49 -17.63
C LYS A 405 33.28 -1.06 -18.30
N ARG A 406 33.18 -2.22 -18.95
CA ARG A 406 34.27 -2.85 -19.68
C ARG A 406 34.66 -2.05 -20.94
N THR A 407 33.65 -1.59 -21.69
CA THR A 407 33.86 -0.74 -22.88
C THR A 407 34.49 0.60 -22.52
N ALA A 408 34.05 1.23 -21.43
CA ALA A 408 34.60 2.51 -20.92
C ALA A 408 36.03 2.40 -20.34
N ARG A 409 36.54 1.18 -20.02
CA ARG A 409 37.92 0.96 -19.59
C ARG A 409 38.88 0.68 -20.75
N VAL A 410 38.37 0.37 -21.93
CA VAL A 410 39.14 0.04 -23.13
C VAL A 410 39.30 1.27 -24.05
N LEU A 411 38.46 2.28 -23.86
CA LEU A 411 38.59 3.63 -24.46
C LEU A 411 39.40 4.56 -23.54
#